data_8b47cab23641d945d0d40dd31da5d954
#
_entry.id   8b47cab23641d945d0d40dd31da5d954
#
_cell.length_a   1.000
_cell.length_b   1.000
_cell.length_c   1.000
_cell.angle_alpha   90.00
_cell.angle_beta   90.00
_cell.angle_gamma   90.00
#
_symmetry.space_group_name_H-M   'P 1'
#
loop_
_entity.id
_entity.type
_entity.pdbx_description
1 polymer ?
#
loop_
_entity_poly.entity_id
_entity_poly.type
_entity_poly.pdbx_seq_one_letter_code
_entity_poly.pdbx_strand_id
1 'polypeptide(L)'
;MDKRTEEILNKIYNLILDTDIYKNERDILLRYKTLLENTKNEQRVVMELAEALRQQAVSSIHSHKSLSPKTATFYKEIAAYGQLNKNLAQGLISLGITI
;
A
#
# COMPACT_ATOMS: atom_id res chain seq x y z
N MET A 1 15.63 0.35 -7.66
CA MET A 1 14.37 0.73 -6.98
C MET A 1 14.33 2.24 -6.89
N ASP A 2 13.24 2.86 -7.25
CA ASP A 2 13.18 4.31 -7.15
C ASP A 2 13.05 4.78 -5.71
N LYS A 3 13.32 6.06 -5.48
CA LYS A 3 13.36 6.63 -4.14
C LYS A 3 12.04 6.48 -3.39
N ARG A 4 10.93 6.65 -4.10
CA ARG A 4 9.61 6.57 -3.49
C ARG A 4 9.27 5.16 -3.05
N THR A 5 9.65 4.19 -3.87
CA THR A 5 9.47 2.77 -3.53
C THR A 5 10.37 2.39 -2.36
N GLU A 6 11.58 2.91 -2.30
CA GLU A 6 12.45 2.70 -1.14
C GLU A 6 11.83 3.24 0.15
N GLU A 7 11.22 4.41 0.10
CA GLU A 7 10.53 4.99 1.24
C GLU A 7 9.37 4.10 1.70
N ILE A 8 8.60 3.57 0.74
CA ILE A 8 7.51 2.64 1.03
C ILE A 8 8.06 1.39 1.70
N LEU A 9 9.12 0.82 1.14
CA LEU A 9 9.73 -0.38 1.70
C LEU A 9 10.25 -0.14 3.11
N ASN A 10 10.87 1.00 3.38
CA ASN A 10 11.33 1.36 4.72
C ASN A 10 10.17 1.46 5.70
N LYS A 11 9.04 2.01 5.28
CA LYS A 11 7.83 2.08 6.11
C LYS A 11 7.28 0.69 6.40
N ILE A 12 7.32 -0.21 5.41
CA ILE A 12 6.92 -1.60 5.61
C ILE A 12 7.79 -2.25 6.68
N TYR A 13 9.11 -2.09 6.60
CA TYR A 13 10.03 -2.63 7.61
C TYR A 13 9.70 -2.11 9.00
N ASN A 14 9.46 -0.81 9.12
CA ASN A 14 9.12 -0.21 10.40
C ASN A 14 7.82 -0.75 10.96
N LEU A 15 6.81 -0.94 10.12
CA LEU A 15 5.53 -1.49 10.56
C LEU A 15 5.64 -2.95 10.98
N ILE A 16 6.42 -3.75 10.27
CA ILE A 16 6.64 -5.15 10.63
C ILE A 16 7.22 -5.28 12.04
N LEU A 17 8.09 -4.36 12.40
CA LEU A 17 8.72 -4.34 13.72
C LEU A 17 7.85 -3.69 14.80
N ASP A 18 6.75 -3.06 14.40
CA ASP A 18 5.87 -2.36 15.32
C ASP A 18 4.96 -3.36 16.04
N THR A 19 4.89 -3.26 17.37
CA THR A 19 4.07 -4.16 18.17
C THR A 19 2.60 -3.75 18.20
N ASP A 20 2.28 -2.56 17.71
CA ASP A 20 0.92 -2.01 17.75
C ASP A 20 0.05 -2.43 16.57
N ILE A 21 0.62 -3.07 15.56
CA ILE A 21 -0.17 -3.55 14.43
C ILE A 21 -0.68 -4.97 14.70
N TYR A 22 -1.77 -5.34 14.01
CA TYR A 22 -2.35 -6.66 14.16
C TYR A 22 -1.56 -7.70 13.37
N LYS A 23 -1.63 -8.95 13.81
CA LYS A 23 -0.93 -10.06 13.17
C LYS A 23 -1.28 -10.18 11.69
N ASN A 24 -2.55 -10.05 11.34
CA ASN A 24 -2.98 -10.17 9.95
C ASN A 24 -2.35 -9.08 9.08
N GLU A 25 -2.23 -7.88 9.60
CA GLU A 25 -1.58 -6.77 8.91
C GLU A 25 -0.09 -7.06 8.72
N ARG A 26 0.54 -7.57 9.77
CA ARG A 26 1.97 -7.92 9.71
C ARG A 26 2.23 -8.99 8.65
N ASP A 27 1.37 -10.01 8.59
CA ASP A 27 1.50 -11.08 7.61
C ASP A 27 1.40 -10.55 6.18
N ILE A 28 0.47 -9.64 5.93
CA ILE A 28 0.32 -8.98 4.64
C ILE A 28 1.59 -8.19 4.30
N LEU A 29 2.08 -7.41 5.24
CA LEU A 29 3.26 -6.58 5.03
C LEU A 29 4.51 -7.43 4.76
N LEU A 30 4.67 -8.53 5.48
CA LEU A 30 5.79 -9.45 5.26
C LEU A 30 5.77 -10.03 3.85
N ARG A 31 4.59 -10.46 3.42
CA ARG A 31 4.41 -11.02 2.08
C ARG A 31 4.77 -10.01 1.00
N TYR A 32 4.24 -8.82 1.10
CA TYR A 32 4.46 -7.80 0.07
C TYR A 32 5.85 -7.18 0.15
N LYS A 33 6.47 -7.18 1.33
CA LYS A 33 7.88 -6.80 1.45
C LYS A 33 8.74 -7.66 0.55
N THR A 34 8.59 -8.97 0.65
CA THR A 34 9.35 -9.92 -0.16
C THR A 34 9.05 -9.74 -1.65
N LEU A 35 7.78 -9.58 -2.00
CA LEU A 35 7.40 -9.36 -3.39
C LEU A 35 8.02 -8.07 -3.94
N LEU A 36 7.98 -7.00 -3.15
CA LEU A 36 8.50 -5.70 -3.58
C LEU A 36 10.00 -5.74 -3.80
N GLU A 37 10.72 -6.47 -2.96
CA GLU A 37 12.18 -6.60 -3.07
C GLU A 37 12.60 -7.39 -4.31
N ASN A 38 11.72 -8.23 -4.84
CA ASN A 38 12.05 -9.14 -5.94
C ASN A 38 11.34 -8.83 -7.25
N THR A 39 10.46 -7.84 -7.27
CA THR A 39 9.68 -7.53 -8.46
C THR A 39 10.44 -6.62 -9.41
N LYS A 40 10.11 -6.75 -10.70
CA LYS A 40 10.52 -5.79 -11.72
C LYS A 40 9.45 -4.72 -11.93
N ASN A 41 8.26 -4.91 -11.37
CA ASN A 41 7.16 -3.97 -11.49
C ASN A 41 6.71 -3.53 -10.09
N GLU A 42 7.43 -2.57 -9.55
CA GLU A 42 7.22 -2.08 -8.19
C GLU A 42 5.84 -1.44 -8.00
N GLN A 43 5.39 -0.68 -8.98
CA GLN A 43 4.09 -0.01 -8.93
C GLN A 43 2.97 -1.02 -8.77
N ARG A 44 3.03 -2.10 -9.52
CA ARG A 44 2.02 -3.16 -9.45
C ARG A 44 1.96 -3.77 -8.06
N VAL A 45 3.12 -4.05 -7.47
CA VAL A 45 3.19 -4.66 -6.14
C VAL A 45 2.64 -3.70 -5.09
N VAL A 46 2.97 -2.41 -5.19
CA VAL A 46 2.42 -1.41 -4.27
C VAL A 46 0.91 -1.32 -4.39
N MET A 47 0.38 -1.36 -5.60
CA MET A 47 -1.07 -1.34 -5.81
C MET A 47 -1.75 -2.60 -5.26
N GLU A 48 -1.12 -3.75 -5.42
CA GLU A 48 -1.63 -5.00 -4.87
C GLU A 48 -1.60 -4.98 -3.33
N LEU A 49 -0.56 -4.40 -2.75
CA LEU A 49 -0.47 -4.23 -1.31
C LEU A 49 -1.61 -3.33 -0.80
N ALA A 50 -1.85 -2.22 -1.47
CA ALA A 50 -2.94 -1.31 -1.10
C ALA A 50 -4.29 -2.04 -1.14
N GLU A 51 -4.51 -2.86 -2.17
CA GLU A 51 -5.74 -3.63 -2.29
C GLU A 51 -5.85 -4.68 -1.18
N ALA A 52 -4.76 -5.36 -0.85
CA ALA A 52 -4.76 -6.34 0.23
C ALA A 52 -5.12 -5.70 1.57
N LEU A 53 -4.57 -4.52 1.85
CA LEU A 53 -4.88 -3.78 3.07
C LEU A 53 -6.32 -3.28 3.07
N ARG A 54 -6.83 -2.85 1.92
CA ARG A 54 -8.23 -2.44 1.79
C ARG A 54 -9.15 -3.61 2.10
N GLN A 55 -8.87 -4.78 1.56
CA GLN A 55 -9.67 -5.98 1.82
C GLN A 55 -9.60 -6.38 3.30
N GLN A 56 -8.44 -6.24 3.91
CA GLN A 56 -8.29 -6.51 5.33
C GLN A 56 -9.16 -5.55 6.15
N ALA A 57 -9.20 -4.28 5.79
CA ALA A 57 -10.02 -3.30 6.47
C ALA A 57 -11.51 -3.65 6.34
N VAL A 58 -11.95 -4.04 5.14
CA VAL A 58 -13.35 -4.42 4.90
C VAL A 58 -13.71 -5.67 5.71
N SER A 59 -12.84 -6.67 5.73
CA SER A 59 -13.07 -7.89 6.50
C SER A 59 -13.15 -7.59 8.00
N SER A 60 -12.36 -6.65 8.47
CA SER A 60 -12.32 -6.27 9.88
C SER A 60 -13.58 -5.52 10.32
N ILE A 61 -14.31 -4.89 9.41
CA ILE A 61 -15.57 -4.21 9.72
C ILE A 61 -16.57 -5.18 10.33
N HIS A 62 -16.62 -6.41 9.83
CA HIS A 62 -17.55 -7.43 10.34
C HIS A 62 -17.27 -7.83 11.79
N SER A 63 -16.03 -7.69 12.23
CA SER A 63 -15.65 -7.96 13.61
C SER A 63 -15.49 -6.68 14.44
N HIS A 64 -16.02 -5.56 13.93
CA HIS A 64 -15.94 -4.25 14.58
C HIS A 64 -14.52 -3.78 14.82
N LYS A 65 -13.59 -4.22 13.97
CA LYS A 65 -12.19 -3.78 14.02
C LYS A 65 -11.86 -3.01 12.75
N SER A 66 -11.02 -2.02 12.88
CA SER A 66 -10.44 -1.30 11.75
C SER A 66 -8.96 -1.64 11.65
N LEU A 67 -8.30 -1.16 10.61
CA LEU A 67 -6.84 -1.23 10.56
C LEU A 67 -6.27 -0.50 11.78
N SER A 68 -5.12 -0.97 12.27
CA SER A 68 -4.43 -0.23 13.32
C SER A 68 -4.09 1.17 12.80
N PRO A 69 -4.01 2.19 13.67
CA PRO A 69 -3.80 3.57 13.21
C PRO A 69 -2.57 3.75 12.34
N LYS A 70 -1.47 3.08 12.67
CA LYS A 70 -0.23 3.19 11.90
C LYS A 70 -0.37 2.54 10.53
N THR A 71 -1.02 1.39 10.45
CA THR A 71 -1.28 0.72 9.19
C THR A 71 -2.27 1.50 8.34
N ALA A 72 -3.28 2.10 8.96
CA ALA A 72 -4.25 2.93 8.25
C ALA A 72 -3.57 4.14 7.61
N THR A 73 -2.66 4.78 8.33
CA THR A 73 -1.89 5.91 7.80
C THR A 73 -1.05 5.47 6.61
N PHE A 74 -0.36 4.34 6.76
CA PHE A 74 0.44 3.77 5.67
C PHE A 74 -0.42 3.43 4.46
N TYR A 75 -1.58 2.82 4.69
CA TYR A 75 -2.52 2.50 3.61
C TYR A 75 -2.91 3.74 2.82
N LYS A 76 -3.22 4.83 3.51
CA LYS A 76 -3.58 6.08 2.84
C LYS A 76 -2.45 6.60 1.95
N GLU A 77 -1.22 6.48 2.43
CA GLU A 77 -0.05 6.93 1.67
C GLU A 77 0.14 6.10 0.40
N ILE A 78 0.06 4.77 0.50
CA ILE A 78 0.27 3.93 -0.68
C ILE A 78 -0.92 3.96 -1.63
N ALA A 79 -2.11 4.15 -1.12
CA ALA A 79 -3.30 4.32 -1.95
C ALA A 79 -3.18 5.59 -2.79
N ALA A 80 -2.72 6.67 -2.18
CA ALA A 80 -2.47 7.92 -2.89
C ALA A 80 -1.38 7.74 -3.97
N TYR A 81 -0.32 7.02 -3.64
CA TYR A 81 0.76 6.72 -4.59
C TYR A 81 0.23 5.91 -5.78
N GLY A 82 -0.53 4.85 -5.51
CA GLY A 82 -1.11 4.02 -6.55
C GLY A 82 -2.08 4.80 -7.41
N GLN A 83 -2.91 5.65 -6.80
CA GLN A 83 -3.86 6.48 -7.52
C GLN A 83 -3.14 7.50 -8.40
N LEU A 84 -2.09 8.11 -7.88
CA LEU A 84 -1.30 9.07 -8.65
C LEU A 84 -0.68 8.41 -9.88
N ASN A 85 -0.09 7.24 -9.72
CA ASN A 85 0.51 6.52 -10.84
C ASN A 85 -0.53 6.10 -11.86
N LYS A 86 -1.68 5.66 -11.40
CA LYS A 86 -2.79 5.31 -12.28
C LYS A 86 -3.26 6.54 -13.05
N ASN A 87 -3.36 7.67 -12.39
CA ASN A 87 -3.77 8.91 -13.02
C ASN A 87 -2.72 9.40 -14.02
N LEU A 88 -1.45 9.18 -13.76
CA LEU A 88 -0.39 9.53 -14.70
C LEU A 88 -0.43 8.63 -15.95
N ALA A 89 -0.70 7.34 -15.77
CA ALA A 89 -0.82 6.41 -16.88
C ALA A 89 -2.02 6.72 -17.76
N GLN A 90 -3.11 7.17 -17.17
CA GLN A 90 -4.34 7.56 -17.85
C GLN A 90 -4.50 9.06 -17.93
N GLY A 91 -3.76 9.76 -17.10
CA GLY A 91 -3.98 11.15 -16.80
C GLY A 91 -3.53 12.09 -17.89
N LEU A 92 -2.59 11.68 -18.68
CA LEU A 92 -2.24 12.46 -19.87
C LEU A 92 -3.47 12.61 -20.76
N ILE A 93 -4.25 11.54 -20.82
CA ILE A 93 -5.51 11.56 -21.58
C ILE A 93 -6.54 12.39 -20.83
N SER A 94 -6.63 12.18 -19.52
CA SER A 94 -7.60 12.91 -18.69
C SER A 94 -7.29 14.39 -18.63
N LEU A 95 -6.02 14.74 -18.53
CA LEU A 95 -5.61 16.14 -18.52
C LEU A 95 -5.94 16.81 -19.84
N GLY A 96 -5.73 16.09 -20.93
CA GLY A 96 -6.11 16.60 -22.24
C GLY A 96 -7.61 16.80 -22.39
N ILE A 97 -8.40 16.02 -21.68
CA ILE A 97 -9.86 16.11 -21.73
C ILE A 97 -10.38 17.19 -20.81
N THR A 98 -9.81 17.29 -19.63
CA THR A 98 -10.32 18.21 -18.61
C THR A 98 -9.91 19.65 -18.83
N ILE A 99 -8.94 19.86 -19.66
CA ILE A 99 -8.50 21.18 -20.06
C ILE A 99 -9.26 21.63 -21.28
#